data_6efa9fc60a4e42a56666da91ff2d5fdd
#
_entry.id   6efa9fc60a4e42a56666da91ff2d5fdd
#
_cell.length_a   1.000
_cell.length_b   1.000
_cell.length_c   1.000
_cell.angle_alpha   90.00
_cell.angle_beta   90.00
_cell.angle_gamma   90.00
#
_symmetry.space_group_name_H-M   'P 1'
#
loop_
_entity.id
_entity.type
_entity.pdbx_description
1 polymer ?
#
loop_
_entity_poly.entity_id
_entity_poly.type
_entity_poly.pdbx_seq_one_letter_code
_entity_poly.pdbx_strand_id
1 'polypeptide(L)'
;KIKIQNTYKKKPIFILGMPRSGTSLIEQIVSTHSNVYGAGELTILPKIMHKSIWDKYTNPEELLTFIREEYLSKISEFNVNQEFVVDKMPFNFFYIGFILKSIPEAKIIHIHRNPMAVCWSNFKANFFDNVGMNYAHKLETIGEFYLIYNEIMKFWSETYSDSLINIDYDKFVIDYETSSKNIISDIGLNWENEILKFHENNRVVETNSLLQVRSKVYQDSSKNWKKYKKHLSPIMEILKNNNIEF
;
A
#
# COMPACT_ATOMS: atom_id res chain seq x y z
N LYS A 1 -6.48 -24.83 8.84
CA LYS A 1 -5.14 -24.42 8.35
C LYS A 1 -4.96 -24.99 6.95
N ILE A 2 -4.79 -24.12 5.95
CA ILE A 2 -4.51 -24.53 4.57
C ILE A 2 -3.26 -25.42 4.57
N LYS A 3 -3.32 -26.57 3.86
CA LYS A 3 -2.11 -27.35 3.58
C LYS A 3 -1.27 -26.59 2.55
N ILE A 4 -0.24 -25.89 3.01
CA ILE A 4 0.66 -25.13 2.16
C ILE A 4 1.54 -26.13 1.41
N GLN A 5 1.26 -26.35 0.13
CA GLN A 5 2.24 -26.93 -0.78
C GLN A 5 3.14 -25.78 -1.26
N ASN A 6 4.41 -25.84 -0.90
CA ASN A 6 5.37 -24.76 -1.20
C ASN A 6 5.92 -24.92 -2.63
N THR A 7 5.02 -24.82 -3.63
CA THR A 7 5.35 -25.00 -5.05
C THR A 7 5.82 -23.69 -5.72
N TYR A 8 5.51 -22.56 -5.11
CA TYR A 8 5.81 -21.25 -5.68
C TYR A 8 7.10 -20.65 -5.10
N LYS A 9 8.00 -20.17 -5.99
CA LYS A 9 9.27 -19.56 -5.60
C LYS A 9 9.15 -18.06 -5.31
N LYS A 10 8.12 -17.41 -5.86
CA LYS A 10 7.90 -15.96 -5.68
C LYS A 10 7.20 -15.68 -4.36
N LYS A 11 7.75 -14.69 -3.62
CA LYS A 11 7.20 -14.23 -2.34
C LYS A 11 6.63 -12.82 -2.51
N PRO A 12 5.34 -12.59 -2.28
CA PRO A 12 4.76 -11.28 -2.44
C PRO A 12 5.07 -10.36 -1.24
N ILE A 13 5.33 -9.09 -1.58
CA ILE A 13 5.34 -7.97 -0.64
C ILE A 13 4.20 -7.05 -1.05
N PHE A 14 3.18 -6.90 -0.20
CA PHE A 14 2.08 -5.97 -0.43
C PHE A 14 2.40 -4.62 0.20
N ILE A 15 2.35 -3.56 -0.61
CA ILE A 15 2.47 -2.18 -0.13
C ILE A 15 1.11 -1.51 -0.29
N LEU A 16 0.52 -1.09 0.81
CA LEU A 16 -0.86 -0.61 0.87
C LEU A 16 -1.04 0.57 1.82
N GLY A 17 -2.20 1.20 1.75
CA GLY A 17 -2.58 2.38 2.54
C GLY A 17 -3.52 3.27 1.75
N MET A 18 -3.88 4.42 2.31
CA MET A 18 -4.68 5.39 1.55
C MET A 18 -3.90 5.84 0.30
N PRO A 19 -4.52 5.97 -0.89
CA PRO A 19 -3.87 6.61 -2.02
C PRO A 19 -3.24 7.94 -1.60
N ARG A 20 -2.05 8.26 -2.11
CA ARG A 20 -1.27 9.48 -1.76
C ARG A 20 -0.64 9.47 -0.36
N SER A 21 -0.61 8.35 0.34
CA SER A 21 0.09 8.23 1.64
C SER A 21 1.61 8.09 1.51
N GLY A 22 2.14 7.80 0.32
CA GLY A 22 3.58 7.58 0.09
C GLY A 22 3.92 6.16 -0.35
N THR A 23 2.94 5.33 -0.67
CA THR A 23 3.11 3.92 -1.11
C THR A 23 4.09 3.79 -2.28
N SER A 24 4.05 4.70 -3.27
CA SER A 24 4.96 4.68 -4.41
C SER A 24 6.42 4.97 -4.02
N LEU A 25 6.66 5.82 -3.02
CA LEU A 25 8.01 6.08 -2.51
C LEU A 25 8.60 4.81 -1.86
N ILE A 26 7.82 4.17 -1.00
CA ILE A 26 8.26 2.94 -0.33
C ILE A 26 8.45 1.81 -1.34
N GLU A 27 7.57 1.68 -2.33
CA GLU A 27 7.76 0.73 -3.44
C GLU A 27 9.08 0.98 -4.18
N GLN A 28 9.39 2.23 -4.52
CA GLN A 28 10.62 2.58 -5.23
C GLN A 28 11.87 2.21 -4.41
N ILE A 29 11.85 2.49 -3.12
CA ILE A 29 12.94 2.17 -2.19
C ILE A 29 13.13 0.65 -2.10
N VAL A 30 12.05 -0.09 -1.79
CA VAL A 30 12.11 -1.55 -1.62
C VAL A 30 12.49 -2.25 -2.93
N SER A 31 11.99 -1.77 -4.07
CA SER A 31 12.30 -2.32 -5.40
C SER A 31 13.68 -1.97 -5.93
N THR A 32 14.46 -1.16 -5.21
CA THR A 32 15.87 -0.91 -5.56
C THR A 32 16.78 -2.03 -5.04
N HIS A 33 16.31 -2.85 -4.10
CA HIS A 33 17.02 -4.03 -3.63
C HIS A 33 17.13 -5.08 -4.76
N SER A 34 18.32 -5.67 -4.93
CA SER A 34 18.65 -6.60 -6.04
C SER A 34 17.74 -7.81 -6.15
N ASN A 35 17.19 -8.31 -5.02
CA ASN A 35 16.30 -9.47 -4.97
C ASN A 35 14.80 -9.11 -4.96
N VAL A 36 14.42 -7.86 -5.27
CA VAL A 36 13.03 -7.40 -5.26
C VAL A 36 12.63 -6.85 -6.62
N TYR A 37 11.54 -7.37 -7.17
CA TYR A 37 10.90 -6.86 -8.38
C TYR A 37 9.69 -6.00 -8.02
N GLY A 38 9.67 -4.75 -8.42
CA GLY A 38 8.53 -3.86 -8.25
C GLY A 38 7.54 -4.03 -9.41
N ALA A 39 6.38 -4.61 -9.14
CA ALA A 39 5.37 -4.87 -10.17
C ALA A 39 4.32 -3.75 -10.31
N GLY A 40 4.39 -2.70 -9.48
CA GLY A 40 3.42 -1.59 -9.55
C GLY A 40 2.06 -1.95 -8.96
N GLU A 41 1.00 -1.36 -9.51
CA GLU A 41 -0.38 -1.56 -9.07
C GLU A 41 -1.01 -2.77 -9.78
N LEU A 42 -0.90 -3.95 -9.12
CA LEU A 42 -1.46 -5.17 -9.69
C LEU A 42 -2.98 -5.24 -9.45
N THR A 43 -3.73 -5.52 -10.52
CA THR A 43 -5.18 -5.75 -10.43
C THR A 43 -5.53 -7.22 -10.18
N ILE A 44 -4.53 -8.04 -9.82
CA ILE A 44 -4.69 -9.50 -9.66
C ILE A 44 -5.63 -9.79 -8.49
N LEU A 45 -5.27 -9.31 -7.29
CA LEU A 45 -6.07 -9.59 -6.09
C LEU A 45 -7.50 -9.03 -6.16
N PRO A 46 -7.75 -7.78 -6.57
CA PRO A 46 -9.11 -7.30 -6.79
C PRO A 46 -9.94 -8.14 -7.76
N LYS A 47 -9.33 -8.63 -8.85
CA LYS A 47 -10.03 -9.52 -9.81
C LYS A 47 -10.37 -10.88 -9.21
N ILE A 48 -9.44 -11.47 -8.44
CA ILE A 48 -9.68 -12.72 -7.72
C ILE A 48 -10.82 -12.56 -6.73
N MET A 49 -10.80 -11.48 -5.93
CA MET A 49 -11.83 -11.19 -4.94
C MET A 49 -13.20 -10.95 -5.58
N HIS A 50 -13.25 -10.22 -6.69
CA HIS A 50 -14.49 -10.04 -7.45
C HIS A 50 -15.03 -11.37 -7.99
N LYS A 51 -14.19 -12.21 -8.58
CA LYS A 51 -14.58 -13.53 -9.07
C LYS A 51 -15.12 -14.41 -7.94
N SER A 52 -14.43 -14.45 -6.79
CA SER A 52 -14.83 -15.27 -5.65
C SER A 52 -16.21 -14.92 -5.07
N ILE A 53 -16.64 -13.66 -5.17
CA ILE A 53 -17.99 -13.23 -4.79
C ILE A 53 -19.06 -13.90 -5.68
N TRP A 54 -18.79 -14.01 -6.98
CA TRP A 54 -19.72 -14.61 -7.95
C TRP A 54 -19.72 -16.15 -7.88
N ASP A 55 -18.57 -16.76 -7.63
CA ASP A 55 -18.42 -18.23 -7.57
C ASP A 55 -19.05 -18.83 -6.29
N LYS A 56 -19.51 -18.00 -5.36
CA LYS A 56 -20.24 -18.38 -4.14
C LYS A 56 -19.60 -19.54 -3.37
N TYR A 57 -18.32 -19.39 -3.02
CA TYR A 57 -17.65 -20.37 -2.15
C TYR A 57 -18.40 -20.53 -0.83
N THR A 58 -18.76 -21.77 -0.51
CA THR A 58 -19.42 -22.12 0.74
C THR A 58 -18.43 -22.56 1.82
N ASN A 59 -17.24 -23.02 1.39
CA ASN A 59 -16.17 -23.47 2.25
C ASN A 59 -15.03 -22.41 2.31
N PRO A 60 -14.77 -21.81 3.48
CA PRO A 60 -13.69 -20.82 3.62
C PRO A 60 -12.29 -21.35 3.25
N GLU A 61 -11.99 -22.62 3.48
CA GLU A 61 -10.68 -23.20 3.13
C GLU A 61 -10.50 -23.33 1.61
N GLU A 62 -11.56 -23.67 0.87
CA GLU A 62 -11.55 -23.69 -0.58
C GLU A 62 -11.32 -22.30 -1.16
N LEU A 63 -12.02 -21.28 -0.63
CA LEU A 63 -11.82 -19.90 -1.02
C LEU A 63 -10.37 -19.45 -0.80
N LEU A 64 -9.82 -19.69 0.39
CA LEU A 64 -8.45 -19.29 0.69
C LEU A 64 -7.42 -20.03 -0.18
N THR A 65 -7.66 -21.31 -0.48
CA THR A 65 -6.83 -22.08 -1.41
C THR A 65 -6.89 -21.51 -2.82
N PHE A 66 -8.09 -21.19 -3.30
CA PHE A 66 -8.29 -20.54 -4.59
C PHE A 66 -7.55 -19.21 -4.69
N ILE A 67 -7.68 -18.33 -3.68
CA ILE A 67 -6.96 -17.04 -3.64
C ILE A 67 -5.45 -17.26 -3.73
N ARG A 68 -4.92 -18.21 -2.97
CA ARG A 68 -3.50 -18.56 -2.98
C ARG A 68 -3.02 -18.99 -4.35
N GLU A 69 -3.66 -20.00 -4.91
CA GLU A 69 -3.25 -20.61 -6.18
C GLU A 69 -3.33 -19.60 -7.35
N GLU A 70 -4.44 -18.89 -7.46
CA GLU A 70 -4.62 -17.87 -8.50
C GLU A 70 -3.60 -16.73 -8.37
N TYR A 71 -3.39 -16.21 -7.15
CA TYR A 71 -2.49 -15.09 -6.95
C TYR A 71 -1.03 -15.47 -7.20
N LEU A 72 -0.56 -16.58 -6.57
CA LEU A 72 0.83 -17.02 -6.71
C LEU A 72 1.15 -17.51 -8.11
N SER A 73 0.20 -18.16 -8.79
CA SER A 73 0.33 -18.51 -10.21
C SER A 73 0.59 -17.24 -11.03
N LYS A 74 -0.23 -16.22 -10.86
CA LYS A 74 -0.11 -14.96 -11.64
C LYS A 74 1.20 -14.22 -11.40
N ILE A 75 1.66 -14.09 -10.16
CA ILE A 75 2.96 -13.43 -9.92
C ILE A 75 4.14 -14.31 -10.38
N SER A 76 3.96 -15.61 -10.51
CA SER A 76 4.98 -16.53 -11.06
C SER A 76 5.15 -16.40 -12.57
N GLU A 77 4.16 -15.84 -13.29
CA GLU A 77 4.26 -15.51 -14.71
C GLU A 77 5.26 -14.38 -15.00
N PHE A 78 5.63 -13.57 -13.98
CA PHE A 78 6.70 -12.58 -14.15
C PHE A 78 8.03 -13.28 -14.39
N ASN A 79 8.55 -13.13 -15.59
CA ASN A 79 9.84 -13.70 -16.00
C ASN A 79 11.01 -12.85 -15.46
N VAL A 80 11.19 -12.87 -14.16
CA VAL A 80 12.21 -12.11 -13.43
C VAL A 80 12.97 -13.02 -12.48
N ASN A 81 14.24 -12.70 -12.21
CA ASN A 81 15.10 -13.53 -11.35
C ASN A 81 14.83 -13.30 -9.85
N GLN A 82 14.28 -12.15 -9.48
CA GLN A 82 14.03 -11.77 -8.09
C GLN A 82 13.05 -12.74 -7.41
N GLU A 83 13.34 -13.09 -6.18
CA GLU A 83 12.48 -13.93 -5.35
C GLU A 83 11.25 -13.16 -4.86
N PHE A 84 11.43 -11.89 -4.50
CA PHE A 84 10.35 -11.05 -3.99
C PHE A 84 9.69 -10.23 -5.10
N VAL A 85 8.36 -10.17 -5.06
CA VAL A 85 7.54 -9.37 -5.98
C VAL A 85 6.70 -8.39 -5.18
N VAL A 86 6.89 -7.10 -5.42
CA VAL A 86 6.08 -6.06 -4.78
C VAL A 86 4.81 -5.83 -5.59
N ASP A 87 3.66 -6.00 -4.92
CA ASP A 87 2.35 -5.54 -5.36
C ASP A 87 2.01 -4.27 -4.55
N LYS A 88 2.20 -3.11 -5.17
CA LYS A 88 1.86 -1.83 -4.58
C LYS A 88 0.48 -1.37 -5.07
N MET A 89 -0.58 -1.95 -4.52
CA MET A 89 -1.95 -1.54 -4.74
C MET A 89 -2.51 -0.93 -3.44
N PRO A 90 -2.69 0.40 -3.37
CA PRO A 90 -3.16 1.07 -2.17
C PRO A 90 -4.39 0.40 -1.55
N PHE A 91 -5.39 0.07 -2.35
CA PHE A 91 -6.66 -0.52 -1.90
C PHE A 91 -6.58 -1.98 -1.41
N ASN A 92 -5.44 -2.64 -1.51
CA ASN A 92 -5.28 -3.97 -0.93
C ASN A 92 -5.49 -3.99 0.60
N PHE A 93 -5.62 -2.84 1.26
CA PHE A 93 -6.00 -2.78 2.67
C PHE A 93 -7.38 -3.38 2.96
N PHE A 94 -8.26 -3.43 1.98
CA PHE A 94 -9.54 -4.14 2.12
C PHE A 94 -9.38 -5.65 2.30
N TYR A 95 -8.27 -6.22 1.84
CA TYR A 95 -8.08 -7.66 1.70
C TYR A 95 -7.03 -8.26 2.64
N ILE A 96 -6.50 -7.51 3.62
CA ILE A 96 -5.40 -7.94 4.50
C ILE A 96 -5.67 -9.31 5.14
N GLY A 97 -6.88 -9.54 5.67
CA GLY A 97 -7.23 -10.82 6.28
C GLY A 97 -7.20 -11.99 5.29
N PHE A 98 -7.65 -11.77 4.04
CA PHE A 98 -7.57 -12.78 2.98
C PHE A 98 -6.11 -13.04 2.59
N ILE A 99 -5.30 -11.99 2.43
CA ILE A 99 -3.87 -12.12 2.12
C ILE A 99 -3.17 -12.98 3.17
N LEU A 100 -3.25 -12.59 4.45
CA LEU A 100 -2.55 -13.28 5.53
C LEU A 100 -3.03 -14.72 5.77
N LYS A 101 -4.30 -15.00 5.50
CA LYS A 101 -4.86 -16.34 5.64
C LYS A 101 -4.54 -17.25 4.46
N SER A 102 -4.49 -16.71 3.24
CA SER A 102 -4.20 -17.48 2.02
C SER A 102 -2.70 -17.56 1.72
N ILE A 103 -1.93 -16.53 2.01
CA ILE A 103 -0.49 -16.41 1.69
C ILE A 103 0.27 -16.00 2.95
N PRO A 104 0.45 -16.90 3.94
CA PRO A 104 1.06 -16.55 5.22
C PRO A 104 2.54 -16.15 5.11
N GLU A 105 3.22 -16.46 4.01
CA GLU A 105 4.57 -16.00 3.69
C GLU A 105 4.63 -14.57 3.16
N ALA A 106 3.50 -13.95 2.85
CA ALA A 106 3.45 -12.58 2.35
C ALA A 106 3.93 -11.58 3.42
N LYS A 107 4.61 -10.53 2.98
CA LYS A 107 4.91 -9.36 3.80
C LYS A 107 3.93 -8.24 3.47
N ILE A 108 3.44 -7.56 4.50
CA ILE A 108 2.51 -6.43 4.31
C ILE A 108 3.13 -5.17 4.91
N ILE A 109 3.34 -4.17 4.08
CA ILE A 109 3.81 -2.84 4.45
C ILE A 109 2.63 -1.88 4.32
N HIS A 110 2.19 -1.35 5.45
CA HIS A 110 1.14 -0.36 5.53
C HIS A 110 1.74 1.03 5.74
N ILE A 111 1.41 1.97 4.87
CA ILE A 111 1.86 3.35 4.97
C ILE A 111 0.69 4.23 5.38
N HIS A 112 0.83 4.90 6.52
CA HIS A 112 -0.06 5.96 6.96
C HIS A 112 0.66 7.31 6.97
N ARG A 113 -0.10 8.39 6.91
CA ARG A 113 0.40 9.75 6.81
C ARG A 113 -0.61 10.71 7.43
N ASN A 114 -0.18 11.94 7.75
CA ASN A 114 -1.08 12.99 8.23
C ASN A 114 -2.41 12.98 7.44
N PRO A 115 -3.58 12.85 8.13
CA PRO A 115 -4.89 12.71 7.50
C PRO A 115 -5.23 13.83 6.52
N MET A 116 -5.01 15.09 6.94
CA MET A 116 -5.28 16.24 6.08
C MET A 116 -4.38 16.30 4.85
N ALA A 117 -3.11 15.88 4.99
CA ALA A 117 -2.18 15.81 3.86
C ALA A 117 -2.63 14.77 2.82
N VAL A 118 -3.09 13.61 3.28
CA VAL A 118 -3.61 12.55 2.41
C VAL A 118 -4.89 13.01 1.72
N CYS A 119 -5.87 13.50 2.48
CA CYS A 119 -7.14 13.96 1.94
C CYS A 119 -6.96 15.08 0.91
N TRP A 120 -6.17 16.11 1.24
CA TRP A 120 -5.84 17.19 0.33
C TRP A 120 -5.10 16.71 -0.93
N SER A 121 -4.19 15.75 -0.78
CA SER A 121 -3.46 15.19 -1.92
C SER A 121 -4.36 14.35 -2.84
N ASN A 122 -5.36 13.66 -2.29
CA ASN A 122 -6.39 12.97 -3.06
C ASN A 122 -7.25 13.97 -3.84
N PHE A 123 -7.74 15.02 -3.20
CA PHE A 123 -8.56 16.05 -3.86
C PHE A 123 -7.86 16.72 -5.04
N LYS A 124 -6.56 17.00 -4.91
CA LYS A 124 -5.76 17.62 -5.99
C LYS A 124 -5.40 16.65 -7.11
N ALA A 125 -5.39 15.36 -6.82
CA ALA A 125 -5.02 14.38 -7.83
C ALA A 125 -6.15 14.24 -8.84
N ASN A 126 -5.79 14.31 -10.12
CA ASN A 126 -6.74 14.07 -11.18
C ASN A 126 -6.88 12.57 -11.43
N PHE A 127 -7.96 11.98 -10.93
CA PHE A 127 -8.24 10.54 -11.05
C PHE A 127 -9.34 10.26 -12.08
N PHE A 128 -9.44 11.07 -13.15
CA PHE A 128 -10.60 11.08 -14.04
C PHE A 128 -11.01 9.73 -14.62
N ASP A 129 -10.12 8.80 -14.81
CA ASP A 129 -10.44 7.50 -15.40
C ASP A 129 -10.18 6.31 -14.47
N ASN A 130 -9.93 6.56 -13.19
CA ASN A 130 -9.58 5.49 -12.26
C ASN A 130 -10.82 4.93 -11.55
N VAL A 131 -11.16 3.68 -11.86
CA VAL A 131 -12.21 2.94 -11.17
C VAL A 131 -11.95 2.91 -9.66
N GLY A 132 -12.98 3.22 -8.88
CA GLY A 132 -12.91 3.23 -7.41
C GLY A 132 -12.45 4.55 -6.79
N MET A 133 -12.10 5.57 -7.60
CA MET A 133 -11.65 6.88 -7.11
C MET A 133 -12.75 7.94 -7.04
N ASN A 134 -14.02 7.57 -7.22
CA ASN A 134 -15.15 8.50 -7.22
C ASN A 134 -15.28 9.32 -5.93
N TYR A 135 -14.82 8.78 -4.80
CA TYR A 135 -14.80 9.49 -3.53
C TYR A 135 -13.89 10.73 -3.54
N ALA A 136 -12.93 10.80 -4.48
CA ALA A 136 -11.90 11.85 -4.52
C ALA A 136 -12.39 13.18 -5.14
N HIS A 137 -13.63 13.26 -5.62
CA HIS A 137 -14.16 14.43 -6.31
C HIS A 137 -14.80 15.48 -5.39
N LYS A 138 -15.10 15.15 -4.14
CA LYS A 138 -15.66 16.08 -3.15
C LYS A 138 -14.91 15.97 -1.83
N LEU A 139 -14.80 17.10 -1.12
CA LEU A 139 -14.09 17.14 0.17
C LEU A 139 -14.77 16.27 1.22
N GLU A 140 -16.09 16.27 1.22
CA GLU A 140 -16.90 15.47 2.15
C GLU A 140 -16.66 13.97 1.95
N THR A 141 -16.80 13.49 0.71
CA THR A 141 -16.63 12.07 0.39
C THR A 141 -15.19 11.58 0.60
N ILE A 142 -14.20 12.44 0.47
CA ILE A 142 -12.80 12.11 0.84
C ILE A 142 -12.67 11.92 2.35
N GLY A 143 -13.26 12.83 3.14
CA GLY A 143 -13.26 12.72 4.60
C GLY A 143 -13.96 11.44 5.07
N GLU A 144 -15.14 11.15 4.54
CA GLU A 144 -15.90 9.93 4.83
C GLU A 144 -15.12 8.65 4.45
N PHE A 145 -14.50 8.64 3.27
CA PHE A 145 -13.67 7.50 2.85
C PHE A 145 -12.43 7.32 3.74
N TYR A 146 -11.83 8.43 4.22
CA TYR A 146 -10.74 8.35 5.17
C TYR A 146 -11.18 7.70 6.49
N LEU A 147 -12.40 7.98 6.98
CA LEU A 147 -12.93 7.32 8.16
C LEU A 147 -13.05 5.81 7.98
N ILE A 148 -13.63 5.38 6.84
CA ILE A 148 -13.75 3.95 6.50
C ILE A 148 -12.36 3.29 6.48
N TYR A 149 -11.39 3.92 5.81
CA TYR A 149 -10.01 3.42 5.79
C TYR A 149 -9.43 3.31 7.20
N ASN A 150 -9.59 4.34 8.03
CA ASN A 150 -9.05 4.38 9.38
C ASN A 150 -9.65 3.27 10.28
N GLU A 151 -10.95 3.04 10.20
CA GLU A 151 -11.62 1.96 10.93
C GLU A 151 -11.12 0.58 10.49
N ILE A 152 -11.02 0.35 9.17
CA ILE A 152 -10.50 -0.91 8.61
C ILE A 152 -9.06 -1.15 9.07
N MET A 153 -8.19 -0.13 9.00
CA MET A 153 -6.81 -0.30 9.39
C MET A 153 -6.63 -0.46 10.91
N LYS A 154 -7.48 0.20 11.71
CA LYS A 154 -7.52 -0.05 13.15
C LYS A 154 -7.85 -1.51 13.44
N PHE A 155 -8.92 -2.03 12.82
CA PHE A 155 -9.30 -3.44 12.96
C PHE A 155 -8.16 -4.41 12.58
N TRP A 156 -7.49 -4.16 11.44
CA TRP A 156 -6.37 -5.01 11.01
C TRP A 156 -5.17 -4.91 11.94
N SER A 157 -4.84 -3.72 12.44
CA SER A 157 -3.73 -3.50 13.36
C SER A 157 -3.97 -4.18 14.72
N GLU A 158 -5.20 -4.23 15.18
CA GLU A 158 -5.59 -4.94 16.40
C GLU A 158 -5.58 -6.47 16.19
N THR A 159 -6.02 -6.94 15.01
CA THR A 159 -6.15 -8.37 14.72
C THR A 159 -4.83 -9.05 14.31
N TYR A 160 -3.97 -8.32 13.62
CA TYR A 160 -2.73 -8.83 12.99
C TYR A 160 -1.51 -7.94 13.27
N SER A 161 -1.35 -7.46 14.51
CA SER A 161 -0.28 -6.52 14.92
C SER A 161 1.11 -6.96 14.47
N ASP A 162 1.43 -8.25 14.63
CA ASP A 162 2.75 -8.81 14.36
C ASP A 162 3.00 -9.11 12.88
N SER A 163 1.96 -8.99 12.04
CA SER A 163 2.02 -9.31 10.61
C SER A 163 2.06 -8.06 9.72
N LEU A 164 1.90 -6.87 10.31
CA LEU A 164 1.89 -5.59 9.59
C LEU A 164 3.13 -4.77 9.91
N ILE A 165 3.89 -4.41 8.87
CA ILE A 165 4.97 -3.43 8.96
C ILE A 165 4.33 -2.05 8.77
N ASN A 166 4.10 -1.34 9.89
CA ASN A 166 3.45 -0.02 9.87
C ASN A 166 4.49 1.09 9.71
N ILE A 167 4.33 1.92 8.68
CA ILE A 167 5.22 3.03 8.35
C ILE A 167 4.47 4.35 8.48
N ASP A 168 4.92 5.20 9.40
CA ASP A 168 4.52 6.59 9.48
C ASP A 168 5.35 7.39 8.46
N TYR A 169 4.70 7.82 7.38
CA TYR A 169 5.35 8.57 6.30
C TYR A 169 6.05 9.84 6.80
N ASP A 170 5.43 10.54 7.76
CA ASP A 170 5.96 11.81 8.24
C ASP A 170 7.24 11.63 9.07
N LYS A 171 7.33 10.53 9.81
CA LYS A 171 8.57 10.12 10.49
C LYS A 171 9.60 9.54 9.49
N PHE A 172 9.12 8.74 8.54
CA PHE A 172 9.97 8.15 7.52
C PHE A 172 10.78 9.20 6.76
N VAL A 173 10.16 10.30 6.32
CA VAL A 173 10.86 11.33 5.52
C VAL A 173 11.87 12.16 6.34
N ILE A 174 11.81 12.12 7.67
CA ILE A 174 12.77 12.80 8.56
C ILE A 174 14.09 12.03 8.62
N ASP A 175 14.00 10.70 8.76
CA ASP A 175 15.16 9.79 8.79
C ASP A 175 14.91 8.61 7.85
N TYR A 176 14.95 8.91 6.54
CA TYR A 176 14.61 7.92 5.53
C TYR A 176 15.65 6.80 5.42
N GLU A 177 16.91 7.05 5.78
CA GLU A 177 17.97 6.05 5.72
C GLU A 177 17.76 4.96 6.77
N THR A 178 17.63 5.34 8.06
CA THR A 178 17.38 4.37 9.14
C THR A 178 16.04 3.67 8.93
N SER A 179 15.01 4.42 8.55
CA SER A 179 13.68 3.84 8.27
C SER A 179 13.71 2.83 7.13
N SER A 180 14.47 3.10 6.05
CA SER A 180 14.65 2.15 4.94
C SER A 180 15.38 0.89 5.39
N LYS A 181 16.44 1.01 6.20
CA LYS A 181 17.14 -0.15 6.78
C LYS A 181 16.21 -1.04 7.60
N ASN A 182 15.35 -0.43 8.42
CA ASN A 182 14.36 -1.16 9.21
C ASN A 182 13.36 -1.91 8.30
N ILE A 183 12.80 -1.25 7.27
CA ILE A 183 11.88 -1.88 6.32
C ILE A 183 12.55 -3.10 5.65
N ILE A 184 13.78 -2.96 5.16
CA ILE A 184 14.50 -4.05 4.50
C ILE A 184 14.74 -5.21 5.47
N SER A 185 15.09 -4.93 6.71
CA SER A 185 15.23 -5.95 7.78
C SER A 185 13.90 -6.65 8.09
N ASP A 186 12.80 -5.90 8.21
CA ASP A 186 11.46 -6.42 8.57
C ASP A 186 10.89 -7.34 7.49
N ILE A 187 11.20 -7.07 6.21
CA ILE A 187 10.84 -7.98 5.11
C ILE A 187 11.78 -9.19 5.02
N GLY A 188 12.85 -9.23 5.81
CA GLY A 188 13.79 -10.35 5.90
C GLY A 188 14.90 -10.33 4.85
N LEU A 189 15.28 -9.15 4.38
CA LEU A 189 16.35 -8.93 3.41
C LEU A 189 17.57 -8.25 4.06
N ASN A 190 18.76 -8.49 3.47
CA ASN A 190 19.97 -7.80 3.86
C ASN A 190 20.01 -6.40 3.25
N TRP A 191 20.65 -5.47 3.96
CA TRP A 191 20.80 -4.10 3.47
C TRP A 191 21.75 -4.03 2.25
N GLU A 192 21.38 -3.24 1.25
CA GLU A 192 22.18 -2.85 0.09
C GLU A 192 22.28 -1.32 0.02
N ASN A 193 23.49 -0.77 -0.15
CA ASN A 193 23.70 0.69 -0.16
C ASN A 193 23.07 1.38 -1.38
N GLU A 194 22.85 0.65 -2.44
CA GLU A 194 22.17 1.08 -3.66
C GLU A 194 20.74 1.56 -3.40
N ILE A 195 20.10 1.07 -2.34
CA ILE A 195 18.76 1.46 -1.92
C ILE A 195 18.65 2.96 -1.67
N LEU A 196 19.71 3.59 -1.17
CA LEU A 196 19.72 5.06 -0.95
C LEU A 196 19.69 5.86 -2.27
N LYS A 197 19.98 5.22 -3.40
CA LYS A 197 19.93 5.80 -4.74
C LYS A 197 18.60 5.51 -5.47
N PHE A 198 17.53 5.21 -4.74
CA PHE A 198 16.23 4.85 -5.30
C PHE A 198 15.72 5.85 -6.35
N HIS A 199 16.06 7.13 -6.25
CA HIS A 199 15.68 8.19 -7.19
C HIS A 199 16.41 8.08 -8.56
N GLU A 200 17.51 7.33 -8.65
CA GLU A 200 18.23 7.00 -9.88
C GLU A 200 17.65 5.76 -10.57
N ASN A 201 16.78 5.02 -9.92
CA ASN A 201 16.15 3.83 -10.48
C ASN A 201 15.19 4.22 -11.62
N ASN A 202 15.50 3.76 -12.84
CA ASN A 202 14.76 4.08 -14.05
C ASN A 202 13.51 3.21 -14.30
N ARG A 203 13.08 2.45 -13.31
CA ARG A 203 11.85 1.64 -13.41
C ARG A 203 10.67 2.51 -13.85
N VAL A 204 9.82 1.96 -14.71
CA VAL A 204 8.55 2.61 -15.08
C VAL A 204 7.65 2.68 -13.85
N VAL A 205 7.18 3.86 -13.49
CA VAL A 205 6.26 4.12 -12.38
C VAL A 205 5.00 4.74 -12.96
N GLU A 206 3.94 3.95 -13.05
CA GLU A 206 2.65 4.37 -13.60
C GLU A 206 1.71 4.87 -12.48
N THR A 207 2.07 5.98 -11.83
CA THR A 207 1.23 6.58 -10.78
C THR A 207 1.28 8.10 -10.84
N ASN A 208 0.27 8.75 -10.28
CA ASN A 208 0.23 10.21 -10.11
C ASN A 208 1.37 10.75 -9.21
N SER A 209 2.22 9.87 -8.67
CA SER A 209 3.38 10.22 -7.83
C SER A 209 4.72 10.13 -8.57
N LEU A 210 4.73 9.89 -9.89
CA LEU A 210 5.94 9.68 -10.70
C LEU A 210 7.03 10.74 -10.46
N LEU A 211 6.68 12.02 -10.51
CA LEU A 211 7.64 13.11 -10.31
C LEU A 211 8.21 13.14 -8.89
N GLN A 212 7.43 12.70 -7.90
CA GLN A 212 7.83 12.71 -6.50
C GLN A 212 8.85 11.60 -6.19
N VAL A 213 8.69 10.42 -6.77
CA VAL A 213 9.59 9.28 -6.53
C VAL A 213 10.93 9.39 -7.25
N ARG A 214 11.05 10.27 -8.25
CA ARG A 214 12.30 10.60 -8.95
C ARG A 214 13.08 11.75 -8.32
N SER A 215 12.58 12.30 -7.23
CA SER A 215 13.22 13.36 -6.47
C SER A 215 13.76 12.82 -5.15
N LYS A 216 14.77 13.50 -4.59
CA LYS A 216 15.19 13.24 -3.22
C LYS A 216 14.02 13.44 -2.25
N VAL A 217 14.01 12.68 -1.16
CA VAL A 217 12.98 12.81 -0.11
C VAL A 217 12.95 14.25 0.41
N TYR A 218 11.77 14.86 0.45
CA TYR A 218 11.57 16.19 1.01
C TYR A 218 10.50 16.18 2.10
N GLN A 219 10.73 16.96 3.15
CA GLN A 219 9.98 16.84 4.42
C GLN A 219 8.67 17.63 4.47
N ASP A 220 8.46 18.66 3.63
CA ASP A 220 7.34 19.59 3.82
C ASP A 220 6.05 19.21 3.08
N SER A 221 6.01 18.06 2.44
CA SER A 221 4.85 17.64 1.65
C SER A 221 3.56 17.49 2.49
N SER A 222 3.68 17.12 3.77
CA SER A 222 2.54 16.94 4.67
C SER A 222 2.02 18.24 5.28
N LYS A 223 2.73 19.35 5.12
CA LYS A 223 2.28 20.67 5.60
C LYS A 223 1.57 21.49 4.52
N ASN A 224 1.62 21.08 3.27
CA ASN A 224 1.12 21.87 2.13
C ASN A 224 -0.39 22.20 2.20
N TRP A 225 -1.20 21.33 2.81
CA TRP A 225 -2.63 21.58 3.00
C TRP A 225 -2.92 22.81 3.84
N LYS A 226 -2.00 23.21 4.75
CA LYS A 226 -2.18 24.37 5.64
C LYS A 226 -2.38 25.68 4.87
N LYS A 227 -1.82 25.79 3.66
CA LYS A 227 -2.01 26.95 2.76
C LYS A 227 -3.47 27.09 2.29
N TYR A 228 -4.22 25.99 2.30
CA TYR A 228 -5.60 25.90 1.83
C TYR A 228 -6.61 25.66 2.96
N LYS A 229 -6.16 25.76 4.22
CA LYS A 229 -6.95 25.44 5.42
C LYS A 229 -8.36 26.06 5.39
N LYS A 230 -8.51 27.29 4.91
CA LYS A 230 -9.79 28.00 4.84
C LYS A 230 -10.82 27.29 3.93
N HIS A 231 -10.36 26.50 2.98
CA HIS A 231 -11.21 25.80 2.00
C HIS A 231 -11.42 24.32 2.34
N LEU A 232 -10.80 23.82 3.41
CA LEU A 232 -10.80 22.42 3.79
C LEU A 232 -11.67 22.13 5.02
N SER A 233 -12.55 23.08 5.40
CA SER A 233 -13.47 22.92 6.55
C SER A 233 -14.27 21.64 6.52
N PRO A 234 -14.86 21.16 5.35
CA PRO A 234 -15.63 19.93 5.37
C PRO A 234 -14.83 18.72 5.83
N ILE A 235 -13.59 18.54 5.33
CA ILE A 235 -12.74 17.44 5.77
C ILE A 235 -12.37 17.61 7.26
N MET A 236 -12.00 18.83 7.67
CA MET A 236 -11.58 19.12 9.06
C MET A 236 -12.71 18.82 10.06
N GLU A 237 -13.94 19.15 9.73
CA GLU A 237 -15.12 18.88 10.57
C GLU A 237 -15.38 17.38 10.70
N ILE A 238 -15.34 16.65 9.57
CA ILE A 238 -15.51 15.18 9.56
C ILE A 238 -14.46 14.52 10.45
N LEU A 239 -13.16 14.86 10.27
CA LEU A 239 -12.09 14.26 11.05
C LEU A 239 -12.20 14.58 12.55
N LYS A 240 -12.48 15.85 12.91
CA LYS A 240 -12.65 16.27 14.31
C LYS A 240 -13.82 15.59 14.99
N ASN A 241 -14.97 15.52 14.32
CA ASN A 241 -16.19 14.88 14.87
C ASN A 241 -15.98 13.38 15.12
N ASN A 242 -14.97 12.77 14.53
CA ASN A 242 -14.61 11.38 14.71
C ASN A 242 -13.28 11.19 15.48
N ASN A 243 -12.82 12.21 16.21
CA ASN A 243 -11.62 12.18 17.07
C ASN A 243 -10.33 11.79 16.33
N ILE A 244 -10.21 12.16 15.04
CA ILE A 244 -8.99 11.97 14.27
C ILE A 244 -8.12 13.23 14.37
N GLU A 245 -6.93 13.09 14.94
CA GLU A 245 -5.93 14.15 15.04
C GLU A 245 -5.22 14.37 13.69
N PHE A 246 -4.84 15.65 13.41
CA PHE A 246 -4.15 16.03 12.16
C PHE A 246 -3.34 17.34 12.28
#